data_6ac3a1aa9ed0d4a528228c60a6350e32
#
_entry.id   6ac3a1aa9ed0d4a528228c60a6350e32
#
_cell.length_a   1.000
_cell.length_b   1.000
_cell.length_c   1.000
_cell.angle_alpha   90.00
_cell.angle_beta   90.00
_cell.angle_gamma   90.00
#
_symmetry.space_group_name_H-M   'P 1'
#
loop_
_entity.id
_entity.type
_entity.pdbx_description
1 polymer ?
#
loop_
_entity_poly.entity_id
_entity_poly.type
_entity_poly.pdbx_seq_one_letter_code
_entity_poly.pdbx_strand_id
1 'polypeptide(L)'
;MTLKDLDGWNEKKKRIDTDGCSKRYHRREVWWCALGVNIGSEQDGSSAEYRRPVLIITGLGPDTCLVAPLTTSEREHPMRPYIGVVDGKKARALLSQLRVIDTKRLVSKVGFLDKEIFEVIRKAVRNMI
;
A
#
# COMPACT_ATOMS: atom_id res chain seq x y z
N MET A 1 -0.28 -23.84 -9.10
CA MET A 1 -0.32 -22.76 -8.10
C MET A 1 1.08 -22.52 -7.55
N THR A 2 1.50 -21.29 -7.52
CA THR A 2 2.81 -20.95 -6.98
C THR A 2 2.71 -20.84 -5.45
N LEU A 3 3.65 -21.48 -4.75
CA LEU A 3 3.72 -21.34 -3.31
C LEU A 3 4.24 -19.96 -2.94
N LYS A 4 3.67 -19.37 -1.90
CA LYS A 4 4.12 -18.08 -1.40
C LYS A 4 5.40 -18.26 -0.58
N ASP A 5 6.31 -17.32 -0.72
CA ASP A 5 7.58 -17.32 0.00
C ASP A 5 7.40 -16.73 1.40
N LEU A 6 6.82 -17.54 2.30
CA LEU A 6 6.58 -17.12 3.67
C LEU A 6 7.87 -17.07 4.49
N ASP A 7 8.80 -17.98 4.22
CA ASP A 7 10.06 -18.01 4.95
C ASP A 7 10.94 -16.81 4.62
N GLY A 8 11.06 -16.48 3.33
CA GLY A 8 11.80 -15.29 2.90
C GLY A 8 11.20 -14.01 3.46
N TRP A 9 9.87 -13.93 3.49
CA TRP A 9 9.19 -12.79 4.08
C TRP A 9 9.45 -12.67 5.58
N ASN A 10 9.45 -13.79 6.31
CA ASN A 10 9.73 -13.76 7.74
C ASN A 10 11.12 -13.21 8.05
N GLU A 11 12.12 -13.58 7.27
CA GLU A 11 13.47 -13.04 7.43
C GLU A 11 13.53 -11.54 7.16
N LYS A 12 12.87 -11.09 6.09
CA LYS A 12 12.80 -9.66 5.78
C LYS A 12 12.05 -8.89 6.86
N LYS A 13 10.96 -9.44 7.37
CA LYS A 13 10.17 -8.82 8.44
C LYS A 13 11.00 -8.63 9.71
N LYS A 14 11.81 -9.61 10.07
CA LYS A 14 12.70 -9.51 11.22
C LYS A 14 13.72 -8.38 11.03
N ARG A 15 14.29 -8.25 9.83
CA ARG A 15 15.24 -7.17 9.52
C ARG A 15 14.58 -5.80 9.58
N ILE A 16 13.36 -5.67 9.07
CA ILE A 16 12.61 -4.41 9.14
C ILE A 16 12.39 -4.01 10.60
N ASP A 17 11.99 -4.96 11.44
CA ASP A 17 11.73 -4.71 12.85
C ASP A 17 12.98 -4.29 13.61
N THR A 18 14.12 -4.90 13.28
CA THR A 18 15.39 -4.64 13.97
C THR A 18 16.09 -3.38 13.46
N ASP A 19 16.17 -3.22 12.14
CA ASP A 19 16.96 -2.18 11.49
C ASP A 19 16.14 -1.03 10.92
N GLY A 20 14.84 -1.22 10.76
CA GLY A 20 13.96 -0.21 10.19
C GLY A 20 13.77 0.97 11.12
N CYS A 21 13.59 2.15 10.54
CA CYS A 21 13.21 3.34 11.27
C CYS A 21 11.94 3.93 10.66
N SER A 22 11.17 4.64 11.50
CA SER A 22 9.95 5.29 11.06
C SER A 22 10.25 6.35 10.01
N LYS A 23 9.43 6.43 8.98
CA LYS A 23 9.56 7.40 7.90
C LYS A 23 8.56 8.53 8.13
N ARG A 24 8.96 9.74 7.77
CA ARG A 24 8.05 10.88 7.76
C ARG A 24 7.18 10.79 6.52
N TYR A 25 5.87 10.73 6.70
CA TYR A 25 4.90 10.56 5.61
C TYR A 25 3.75 11.54 5.77
N HIS A 26 2.99 11.72 4.68
CA HIS A 26 1.80 12.57 4.67
C HIS A 26 0.67 11.89 3.89
N ARG A 27 -0.57 12.27 4.19
CA ARG A 27 -1.74 11.86 3.41
C ARG A 27 -1.51 12.19 1.94
N ARG A 28 -2.11 11.40 1.05
CA ARG A 28 -2.03 11.55 -0.41
C ARG A 28 -0.72 11.04 -1.01
N GLU A 29 0.28 10.77 -0.20
CA GLU A 29 1.54 10.24 -0.72
C GLU A 29 1.41 8.78 -1.10
N VAL A 30 2.14 8.42 -2.15
CA VAL A 30 2.30 7.04 -2.59
C VAL A 30 3.73 6.61 -2.24
N TRP A 31 3.84 5.47 -1.58
CA TRP A 31 5.11 4.93 -1.13
C TRP A 31 5.27 3.49 -1.56
N TRP A 32 6.51 3.10 -1.89
CA TRP A 32 6.86 1.69 -1.93
C TRP A 32 6.82 1.17 -0.50
N CYS A 33 6.15 0.03 -0.33
CA CYS A 33 5.92 -0.54 0.99
C CYS A 33 6.25 -2.03 1.00
N ALA A 34 6.93 -2.49 2.04
CA ALA A 34 7.24 -3.91 2.21
C ALA A 34 6.01 -4.61 2.80
N LEU A 35 5.08 -5.03 1.95
CA LEU A 35 3.85 -5.71 2.36
C LEU A 35 4.03 -7.20 2.60
N GLY A 36 4.97 -7.81 1.91
CA GLY A 36 5.27 -9.21 2.05
C GLY A 36 4.36 -10.14 1.25
N VAL A 37 4.40 -11.40 1.62
CA VAL A 37 3.58 -12.46 1.02
C VAL A 37 2.33 -12.61 1.86
N ASN A 38 1.15 -12.49 1.23
CA ASN A 38 -0.13 -12.58 1.91
C ASN A 38 -0.82 -13.91 1.60
N ILE A 39 -1.78 -14.28 2.45
CA ILE A 39 -2.53 -15.52 2.31
C ILE A 39 -3.97 -15.19 1.88
N GLY A 40 -4.54 -16.05 1.01
CA GLY A 40 -5.91 -15.89 0.57
C GLY A 40 -6.06 -14.85 -0.52
N SER A 41 -7.08 -13.98 -0.40
CA SER A 41 -7.41 -12.98 -1.40
C SER A 41 -6.62 -11.68 -1.27
N GLU A 42 -5.72 -11.58 -0.31
CA GLU A 42 -4.88 -10.41 -0.14
C GLU A 42 -3.83 -10.33 -1.25
N GLN A 43 -3.40 -9.11 -1.55
CA GLN A 43 -2.37 -8.89 -2.55
C GLN A 43 -0.99 -9.18 -1.99
N ASP A 44 -0.19 -9.91 -2.76
CA ASP A 44 1.22 -10.14 -2.42
C ASP A 44 2.07 -8.97 -2.91
N GLY A 45 3.20 -8.76 -2.28
CA GLY A 45 4.22 -7.87 -2.81
C GLY A 45 4.75 -8.42 -4.13
N SER A 46 4.78 -7.58 -5.17
CA SER A 46 5.08 -8.01 -6.54
C SER A 46 6.53 -7.91 -6.94
N SER A 47 7.41 -7.43 -6.06
CA SER A 47 8.84 -7.30 -6.34
C SER A 47 9.63 -8.38 -5.59
N ALA A 48 10.91 -8.54 -5.98
CA ALA A 48 11.81 -9.48 -5.32
C ALA A 48 11.99 -9.19 -3.82
N GLU A 49 11.68 -7.98 -3.38
CA GLU A 49 11.77 -7.59 -1.98
C GLU A 49 10.41 -7.45 -1.31
N TYR A 50 9.39 -8.06 -1.89
CA TYR A 50 8.01 -8.04 -1.36
C TYR A 50 7.44 -6.62 -1.29
N ARG A 51 7.85 -5.75 -2.19
CA ARG A 51 7.39 -4.37 -2.23
C ARG A 51 6.16 -4.20 -3.09
N ARG A 52 5.31 -3.27 -2.69
CA ARG A 52 4.15 -2.86 -3.46
C ARG A 52 3.89 -1.39 -3.20
N PRO A 53 3.45 -0.62 -4.21
CA PRO A 53 3.07 0.77 -3.94
C PRO A 53 1.78 0.81 -3.14
N VAL A 54 1.73 1.72 -2.18
CA VAL A 54 0.54 1.96 -1.36
C VAL A 54 0.24 3.46 -1.32
N LEU A 55 -1.04 3.78 -1.18
CA LEU A 55 -1.50 5.15 -0.98
C LEU A 55 -1.72 5.37 0.52
N ILE A 56 -1.12 6.40 1.05
CA ILE A 56 -1.33 6.78 2.45
C ILE A 56 -2.69 7.46 2.57
N ILE A 57 -3.59 6.84 3.33
CA ILE A 57 -4.92 7.40 3.59
C ILE A 57 -4.88 8.35 4.78
N THR A 58 -4.35 7.89 5.91
CA THR A 58 -4.24 8.72 7.12
C THR A 58 -3.29 8.09 8.11
N GLY A 59 -2.71 8.91 8.98
CA GLY A 59 -1.97 8.43 10.13
C GLY A 59 -2.93 8.03 11.25
N LEU A 60 -2.58 6.98 11.97
CA LEU A 60 -3.38 6.46 13.08
C LEU A 60 -2.68 6.58 14.43
N GLY A 61 -1.40 6.93 14.39
CA GLY A 61 -0.58 7.07 15.59
C GLY A 61 0.83 7.45 15.16
N PRO A 62 1.78 7.55 16.11
CA PRO A 62 3.14 7.96 15.75
C PRO A 62 3.83 7.02 14.77
N ASP A 63 3.53 5.71 14.86
CA ASP A 63 4.24 4.68 14.11
C ASP A 63 3.32 3.83 13.24
N THR A 64 2.06 4.21 13.07
CA THR A 64 1.11 3.44 12.26
C THR A 64 0.32 4.33 11.31
N CYS A 65 -0.02 3.78 10.16
CA CYS A 65 -0.86 4.47 9.19
C CYS A 65 -1.78 3.50 8.46
N LEU A 66 -2.88 4.05 7.95
CA LEU A 66 -3.84 3.32 7.13
C LEU A 66 -3.47 3.53 5.67
N VAL A 67 -3.31 2.45 4.93
CA VAL A 67 -2.92 2.50 3.52
C VAL A 67 -3.85 1.66 2.65
N ALA A 68 -3.91 2.01 1.38
CA ALA A 68 -4.58 1.23 0.35
C ALA A 68 -3.51 0.71 -0.62
N PRO A 69 -3.37 -0.62 -0.78
CA PRO A 69 -2.48 -1.14 -1.81
C PRO A 69 -2.93 -0.70 -3.19
N LEU A 70 -1.98 -0.50 -4.09
CA LEU A 70 -2.27 -0.13 -5.47
C LEU A 70 -2.07 -1.33 -6.39
N THR A 71 -2.82 -1.35 -7.49
CA THR A 71 -2.71 -2.39 -8.51
C THR A 71 -2.65 -1.76 -9.89
N THR A 72 -1.94 -2.40 -10.81
CA THR A 72 -1.93 -2.02 -12.22
C THR A 72 -2.96 -2.80 -13.03
N SER A 73 -3.73 -3.67 -12.40
CA SER A 73 -4.80 -4.41 -13.06
C SER A 73 -5.84 -3.44 -13.63
N GLU A 74 -6.28 -3.67 -14.86
CA GLU A 74 -7.28 -2.85 -15.53
C GLU A 74 -8.72 -3.25 -15.16
N ARG A 75 -8.88 -4.24 -14.29
CA ARG A 75 -10.20 -4.71 -13.87
C ARG A 75 -10.95 -3.59 -13.16
N GLU A 76 -12.10 -3.23 -13.71
CA GLU A 76 -12.97 -2.21 -13.12
C GLU A 76 -13.81 -2.81 -12.00
N HIS A 77 -13.95 -2.04 -10.92
CA HIS A 77 -14.79 -2.41 -9.78
C HIS A 77 -15.00 -1.16 -8.93
N PRO A 78 -16.18 -0.98 -8.32
CA PRO A 78 -16.42 0.19 -7.45
C PRO A 78 -15.41 0.34 -6.32
N MET A 79 -14.81 -0.78 -5.86
CA MET A 79 -13.80 -0.79 -4.81
C MET A 79 -12.38 -0.64 -5.35
N ARG A 80 -12.23 -0.32 -6.64
CA ARG A 80 -10.94 -0.13 -7.31
C ARG A 80 -10.91 1.17 -8.11
N PRO A 81 -11.08 2.32 -7.45
CA PRO A 81 -11.07 3.59 -8.17
C PRO A 81 -9.72 3.84 -8.85
N TYR A 82 -9.80 4.39 -10.06
CA TYR A 82 -8.61 4.78 -10.81
C TYR A 82 -8.02 6.03 -10.16
N ILE A 83 -6.72 6.04 -9.96
CA ILE A 83 -6.04 7.15 -9.28
C ILE A 83 -5.02 7.87 -10.15
N GLY A 84 -4.86 7.48 -11.40
CA GLY A 84 -3.91 8.11 -12.30
C GLY A 84 -2.70 7.23 -12.57
N VAL A 85 -1.63 7.85 -13.03
CA VAL A 85 -0.37 7.17 -13.35
C VAL A 85 0.56 7.24 -12.14
N VAL A 86 1.04 6.08 -11.71
CA VAL A 86 1.98 5.95 -10.61
C VAL A 86 3.20 5.18 -11.13
N ASP A 87 4.37 5.79 -11.01
CA ASP A 87 5.62 5.20 -11.47
C ASP A 87 5.52 4.72 -12.94
N GLY A 88 4.92 5.57 -13.79
CA GLY A 88 4.80 5.30 -15.23
C GLY A 88 3.69 4.34 -15.63
N LYS A 89 2.89 3.84 -14.69
CA LYS A 89 1.83 2.87 -14.96
C LYS A 89 0.49 3.36 -14.41
N LYS A 90 -0.59 3.08 -15.15
CA LYS A 90 -1.94 3.36 -14.66
C LYS A 90 -2.21 2.51 -13.43
N ALA A 91 -2.78 3.11 -12.40
CA ALA A 91 -2.99 2.43 -11.13
C ALA A 91 -4.39 2.65 -10.58
N ARG A 92 -4.84 1.66 -9.81
CA ARG A 92 -6.11 1.70 -9.06
C ARG A 92 -5.82 1.41 -7.60
N ALA A 93 -6.56 2.04 -6.72
CA ALA A 93 -6.47 1.77 -5.28
C ALA A 93 -7.39 0.60 -4.92
N LEU A 94 -6.86 -0.36 -4.17
CA LEU A 94 -7.63 -1.53 -3.74
C LEU A 94 -8.30 -1.21 -2.39
N LEU A 95 -9.47 -0.59 -2.44
CA LEU A 95 -10.16 -0.17 -1.21
C LEU A 95 -10.66 -1.34 -0.37
N SER A 96 -10.91 -2.49 -0.99
CA SER A 96 -11.30 -3.70 -0.25
C SER A 96 -10.14 -4.29 0.55
N GLN A 97 -8.93 -3.79 0.36
CA GLN A 97 -7.73 -4.30 1.02
C GLN A 97 -7.01 -3.22 1.84
N LEU A 98 -7.77 -2.27 2.35
CA LEU A 98 -7.23 -1.30 3.30
C LEU A 98 -6.58 -2.03 4.47
N ARG A 99 -5.43 -1.56 4.90
CA ARG A 99 -4.76 -2.16 6.05
C ARG A 99 -3.96 -1.13 6.82
N VAL A 100 -3.76 -1.44 8.09
CA VAL A 100 -2.89 -0.66 8.97
C VAL A 100 -1.50 -1.27 8.90
N ILE A 101 -0.49 -0.43 8.73
CA ILE A 101 0.90 -0.87 8.71
C ILE A 101 1.73 -0.06 9.70
N ASP A 102 2.84 -0.64 10.13
CA ASP A 102 3.88 0.09 10.82
C ASP A 102 4.64 0.93 9.79
N THR A 103 4.93 2.18 10.11
CA THR A 103 5.63 3.09 9.19
C THR A 103 7.04 2.64 8.83
N LYS A 104 7.62 1.73 9.60
CA LYS A 104 8.92 1.12 9.26
C LYS A 104 8.86 0.34 7.95
N ARG A 105 7.67 -0.10 7.52
CA ARG A 105 7.49 -0.83 6.26
C ARG A 105 7.56 0.09 5.03
N LEU A 106 7.44 1.40 5.20
CA LEU A 106 7.58 2.35 4.10
C LEU A 106 9.04 2.41 3.67
N VAL A 107 9.29 2.25 2.38
CA VAL A 107 10.64 2.15 1.83
C VAL A 107 11.08 3.46 1.21
N SER A 108 10.35 3.92 0.20
CA SER A 108 10.67 5.15 -0.51
C SER A 108 9.41 5.78 -1.08
N LYS A 109 9.39 7.10 -1.11
CA LYS A 109 8.26 7.85 -1.63
C LYS A 109 8.30 7.86 -3.16
N VAL A 110 7.16 7.58 -3.78
CA VAL A 110 6.99 7.62 -5.23
C VAL A 110 6.50 9.00 -5.67
N GLY A 111 5.53 9.56 -4.96
CA GLY A 111 4.92 10.83 -5.31
C GLY A 111 3.69 11.07 -4.44
N PHE A 112 2.76 11.85 -4.96
CA PHE A 112 1.51 12.13 -4.24
C PHE A 112 0.37 12.32 -5.23
N LEU A 113 -0.86 12.06 -4.78
CA LEU A 113 -2.07 12.28 -5.56
C LEU A 113 -2.52 13.73 -5.50
N ASP A 114 -3.17 14.20 -6.58
CA ASP A 114 -3.87 15.46 -6.57
C ASP A 114 -4.96 15.46 -5.49
N LYS A 115 -5.21 16.63 -4.92
CA LYS A 115 -6.23 16.77 -3.87
C LYS A 115 -7.60 16.28 -4.31
N GLU A 116 -7.99 16.57 -5.55
CA GLU A 116 -9.31 16.20 -6.08
C GLU A 116 -9.47 14.68 -6.17
N ILE A 117 -8.45 13.99 -6.66
CA ILE A 117 -8.46 12.53 -6.74
C ILE A 117 -8.50 11.95 -5.33
N PHE A 118 -7.70 12.50 -4.43
CA PHE A 118 -7.65 12.01 -3.04
C PHE A 118 -9.00 12.19 -2.34
N GLU A 119 -9.71 13.29 -2.59
CA GLU A 119 -11.04 13.49 -2.02
C GLU A 119 -12.04 12.44 -2.49
N VAL A 120 -11.97 12.01 -3.75
CA VAL A 120 -12.79 10.92 -4.26
C VAL A 120 -12.51 9.64 -3.46
N ILE A 121 -11.23 9.36 -3.22
CA ILE A 121 -10.82 8.18 -2.44
C ILE A 121 -11.31 8.28 -0.99
N ARG A 122 -11.16 9.44 -0.36
CA ARG A 122 -11.63 9.65 1.01
C ARG A 122 -13.13 9.41 1.16
N LYS A 123 -13.91 9.94 0.22
CA LYS A 123 -15.36 9.73 0.22
C LYS A 123 -15.69 8.25 0.06
N ALA A 124 -15.00 7.57 -0.84
CA ALA A 124 -15.23 6.15 -1.07
C ALA A 124 -14.93 5.34 0.20
N VAL A 125 -13.83 5.64 0.87
CA VAL A 125 -13.48 4.98 2.14
C VAL A 125 -14.54 5.27 3.21
N ARG A 126 -14.96 6.52 3.32
CA ARG A 126 -15.99 6.92 4.29
C ARG A 126 -17.31 6.17 4.05
N ASN A 127 -17.67 5.98 2.80
CA ASN A 127 -18.92 5.31 2.44
C ASN A 127 -18.88 3.80 2.65
N MET A 128 -17.71 3.23 2.90
CA MET A 128 -17.55 1.81 3.18
C MET A 128 -17.98 1.43 4.60
N ILE A 129 -18.05 2.40 5.49
CA ILE A 129 -18.33 2.17 6.91
C ILE A 129 -19.67 2.79 7.38
#